data_8be0cb28981f2722780025799b1feaab
#
_entry.id   8be0cb28981f2722780025799b1feaab
#
_cell.length_a   1.000
_cell.length_b   1.000
_cell.length_c   1.000
_cell.angle_alpha   90.00
_cell.angle_beta   90.00
_cell.angle_gamma   90.00
#
_symmetry.space_group_name_H-M   'P 1'
#
loop_
_entity.id
_entity.type
_entity.pdbx_description
1 polymer ?
#
loop_
_entity_poly.entity_id
_entity_poly.type
_entity_poly.pdbx_seq_one_letter_code
_entity_poly.pdbx_strand_id
1 'polypeptide(L)'
;GMPFFGITKLTIFRHVAVLSGTGVGGGSLVYANTLPIPKSTFFKTGSWSKLLDWETELAPHYKESLKMLGATKNPKLFDGDIGLKKVAQKLGMQDKFDATNVAVYFGEENVTKEDPYFEGMGPDRTGCNYCGACMTGCRNNSKNTLDKNYLYLAQKYGAEILAEHEVFDVRPIDSEDGENGYEVSIKTSTKLFTKSKILKSKGVIFSGGVLGTIKLLLKLKTNSLPNISDRIGHDIRTNNETLVSVSSLEKETNFSKGVAIGSILDTDENSHLEICRYSEGSNAWKLVHLPYVTGSNVFTRLAMVLVSLIKSPIKYFKIYFANSWAKKTVVLLFMQTLDSTIKFKLNAFGFMSSSVSSGKKPTPFIPESVKLIKEYSNAVNGVSTSFALETLAGMPSTAHILGGAVMGENISEGVIDKNNKIFGYKNLYIIDGSMISSNPGVNPSLSIAAIAEHAMHQIPFKNESDGTE
;
A
#
# COMPACT_ATOMS: atom_id res chain seq x y z
N GLY A 1 2.63 26.30 8.89
CA GLY A 1 3.83 25.51 9.05
C GLY A 1 4.44 25.20 7.71
N MET A 2 5.76 25.17 7.58
CA MET A 2 6.41 24.75 6.34
C MET A 2 5.96 23.34 5.98
N PRO A 3 5.47 23.09 4.75
CA PRO A 3 5.16 21.75 4.32
C PRO A 3 6.48 20.96 4.22
N PHE A 4 6.56 19.83 4.91
CA PHE A 4 7.67 18.89 4.72
C PHE A 4 7.42 18.11 3.43
N PHE A 5 8.24 18.36 2.41
CA PHE A 5 8.22 17.61 1.17
C PHE A 5 9.10 16.37 1.32
N GLY A 6 8.49 15.19 1.37
CA GLY A 6 9.18 13.92 1.45
C GLY A 6 8.43 12.83 0.70
N ILE A 7 9.15 11.79 0.26
CA ILE A 7 8.56 10.64 -0.45
C ILE A 7 7.61 9.88 0.48
N THR A 8 7.97 9.71 1.74
CA THR A 8 7.14 9.03 2.74
C THR A 8 6.28 10.03 3.50
N LYS A 9 4.97 9.81 3.52
CA LYS A 9 4.01 10.67 4.19
C LYS A 9 3.19 9.89 5.22
N LEU A 10 3.11 10.40 6.44
CA LEU A 10 2.22 9.90 7.49
C LEU A 10 1.01 10.84 7.61
N THR A 11 -0.19 10.30 7.42
CA THR A 11 -1.45 11.03 7.57
C THR A 11 -2.25 10.40 8.70
N ILE A 12 -2.57 11.19 9.73
CA ILE A 12 -3.28 10.72 10.91
C ILE A 12 -4.74 11.17 10.84
N PHE A 13 -5.67 10.21 10.84
CA PHE A 13 -7.10 10.41 11.00
C PHE A 13 -7.55 9.95 12.38
N ARG A 14 -8.80 10.23 12.74
CA ARG A 14 -9.36 9.79 14.02
C ARG A 14 -9.37 8.26 14.21
N HIS A 15 -9.45 7.49 13.11
CA HIS A 15 -9.67 6.04 13.15
C HIS A 15 -8.51 5.23 12.57
N VAL A 16 -7.54 5.85 11.92
CA VAL A 16 -6.42 5.19 11.27
C VAL A 16 -5.25 6.15 11.04
N ALA A 17 -4.03 5.66 11.20
CA ALA A 17 -2.81 6.33 10.75
C ALA A 17 -2.35 5.67 9.43
N VAL A 18 -2.20 6.47 8.37
CA VAL A 18 -1.89 5.98 7.02
C VAL A 18 -0.48 6.38 6.61
N LEU A 19 0.35 5.39 6.31
CA LEU A 19 1.66 5.57 5.68
C LEU A 19 1.50 5.46 4.16
N SER A 20 1.95 6.47 3.43
CA SER A 20 1.81 6.52 1.96
C SER A 20 3.07 7.04 1.28
N GLY A 21 3.22 6.71 -0.01
CA GLY A 21 4.28 7.26 -0.88
C GLY A 21 3.77 8.40 -1.74
N THR A 22 4.61 9.42 -1.95
CA THR A 22 4.33 10.57 -2.82
C THR A 22 5.51 10.82 -3.74
N GLY A 23 5.26 10.93 -5.04
CA GLY A 23 6.29 11.16 -6.07
C GLY A 23 5.97 10.43 -7.36
N VAL A 24 6.79 10.61 -8.39
CA VAL A 24 6.69 9.85 -9.66
C VAL A 24 6.99 8.38 -9.37
N GLY A 25 6.00 7.51 -9.62
CA GLY A 25 6.02 6.11 -9.19
C GLY A 25 5.12 5.80 -7.98
N GLY A 26 4.57 6.83 -7.31
CA GLY A 26 3.55 6.71 -6.26
C GLY A 26 3.96 5.78 -5.12
N GLY A 27 3.04 4.89 -4.70
CA GLY A 27 3.26 3.93 -3.62
C GLY A 27 4.43 2.97 -3.85
N SER A 28 4.81 2.69 -5.11
CA SER A 28 5.93 1.80 -5.42
C SER A 28 7.27 2.32 -4.92
N LEU A 29 7.42 3.62 -4.69
CA LEU A 29 8.64 4.20 -4.14
C LEU A 29 8.92 3.72 -2.72
N VAL A 30 7.87 3.46 -1.93
CA VAL A 30 7.97 3.08 -0.50
C VAL A 30 7.47 1.67 -0.19
N TYR A 31 6.87 0.93 -1.15
CA TYR A 31 6.33 -0.41 -0.88
C TYR A 31 7.43 -1.43 -0.56
N ALA A 32 7.03 -2.50 0.11
CA ALA A 32 7.93 -3.59 0.49
C ALA A 32 8.23 -4.56 -0.65
N ASN A 33 7.79 -4.23 -1.88
CA ASN A 33 7.98 -4.96 -3.14
C ASN A 33 7.47 -6.43 -3.17
N THR A 34 6.75 -6.88 -2.16
CA THR A 34 6.11 -8.19 -2.18
C THR A 34 4.80 -8.14 -2.99
N LEU A 35 4.53 -9.22 -3.73
CA LEU A 35 3.50 -9.28 -4.77
C LEU A 35 2.64 -10.55 -4.63
N PRO A 36 1.95 -10.76 -3.50
CA PRO A 36 1.04 -11.89 -3.33
C PRO A 36 -0.25 -11.69 -4.14
N ILE A 37 -0.80 -12.80 -4.63
CA ILE A 37 -2.17 -12.84 -5.16
C ILE A 37 -3.14 -13.06 -3.98
N PRO A 38 -4.23 -12.32 -3.87
CA PRO A 38 -5.23 -12.52 -2.83
C PRO A 38 -5.88 -13.90 -2.88
N LYS A 39 -6.39 -14.34 -1.75
CA LYS A 39 -7.19 -15.58 -1.66
C LYS A 39 -8.53 -15.41 -2.38
N SER A 40 -9.16 -16.53 -2.77
CA SER A 40 -10.42 -16.58 -3.53
C SER A 40 -11.55 -15.74 -2.91
N THR A 41 -11.56 -15.60 -1.57
CA THR A 41 -12.52 -14.76 -0.85
C THR A 41 -12.54 -13.30 -1.32
N PHE A 42 -11.38 -12.73 -1.69
CA PHE A 42 -11.28 -11.37 -2.21
C PHE A 42 -12.15 -11.16 -3.46
N PHE A 43 -12.14 -12.10 -4.38
CA PHE A 43 -12.87 -12.00 -5.65
C PHE A 43 -14.38 -12.21 -5.49
N LYS A 44 -14.81 -12.86 -4.39
CA LYS A 44 -16.19 -13.28 -4.13
C LYS A 44 -16.93 -12.42 -3.10
N THR A 45 -16.28 -11.37 -2.59
CA THR A 45 -16.83 -10.48 -1.55
C THR A 45 -16.78 -9.03 -1.98
N GLY A 46 -17.38 -8.14 -1.19
CA GLY A 46 -17.44 -6.70 -1.49
C GLY A 46 -18.48 -6.33 -2.54
N SER A 47 -18.51 -5.06 -2.92
CA SER A 47 -19.54 -4.50 -3.81
C SER A 47 -19.45 -5.00 -5.26
N TRP A 48 -18.31 -5.48 -5.69
CA TRP A 48 -18.05 -5.95 -7.06
C TRP A 48 -18.35 -7.42 -7.30
N SER A 49 -18.60 -8.21 -6.24
CA SER A 49 -18.63 -9.68 -6.28
C SER A 49 -19.66 -10.27 -7.26
N LYS A 50 -20.70 -9.52 -7.58
CA LYS A 50 -21.76 -9.95 -8.51
C LYS A 50 -21.58 -9.42 -9.94
N LEU A 51 -20.61 -8.55 -10.20
CA LEU A 51 -20.45 -7.86 -11.48
C LEU A 51 -19.79 -8.76 -12.53
N LEU A 52 -18.81 -9.57 -12.12
CA LEU A 52 -18.05 -10.52 -12.96
C LEU A 52 -17.53 -11.67 -12.11
N ASP A 53 -17.07 -12.75 -12.74
CA ASP A 53 -16.18 -13.74 -12.11
C ASP A 53 -14.75 -13.17 -12.09
N TRP A 54 -14.49 -12.34 -11.08
CA TRP A 54 -13.23 -11.61 -10.96
C TRP A 54 -12.00 -12.48 -10.83
N GLU A 55 -12.12 -13.68 -10.27
CA GLU A 55 -10.99 -14.62 -10.13
C GLU A 55 -10.52 -15.09 -11.51
N THR A 56 -11.44 -15.43 -12.39
CA THR A 56 -11.16 -15.82 -13.78
C THR A 56 -10.78 -14.60 -14.63
N GLU A 57 -11.51 -13.50 -14.52
CA GLU A 57 -11.30 -12.29 -15.32
C GLU A 57 -9.94 -11.65 -15.08
N LEU A 58 -9.49 -11.57 -13.83
CA LEU A 58 -8.22 -10.93 -13.48
C LEU A 58 -7.00 -11.84 -13.63
N ALA A 59 -7.16 -13.15 -13.80
CA ALA A 59 -6.04 -14.09 -13.90
C ALA A 59 -4.99 -13.72 -14.97
N PRO A 60 -5.36 -13.38 -16.23
CA PRO A 60 -4.41 -12.94 -17.24
C PRO A 60 -3.72 -11.61 -16.86
N HIS A 61 -4.44 -10.70 -16.24
CA HIS A 61 -3.94 -9.38 -15.82
C HIS A 61 -2.97 -9.48 -14.63
N TYR A 62 -3.18 -10.43 -13.70
CA TYR A 62 -2.19 -10.76 -12.67
C TYR A 62 -0.90 -11.28 -13.30
N LYS A 63 -0.99 -12.14 -14.30
CA LYS A 63 0.19 -12.68 -15.02
C LYS A 63 0.97 -11.57 -15.73
N GLU A 64 0.28 -10.68 -16.42
CA GLU A 64 0.91 -9.53 -17.09
C GLU A 64 1.55 -8.57 -16.09
N SER A 65 0.84 -8.23 -15.02
CA SER A 65 1.38 -7.37 -13.97
C SER A 65 2.61 -7.94 -13.29
N LEU A 66 2.65 -9.26 -13.02
CA LEU A 66 3.84 -9.93 -12.47
C LEU A 66 5.04 -9.81 -13.44
N LYS A 67 4.81 -9.99 -14.74
CA LYS A 67 5.83 -9.81 -15.77
C LYS A 67 6.33 -8.37 -15.82
N MET A 68 5.43 -7.40 -15.92
CA MET A 68 5.75 -5.97 -15.99
C MET A 68 6.48 -5.46 -14.75
N LEU A 69 6.13 -5.97 -13.57
CA LEU A 69 6.81 -5.64 -12.32
C LEU A 69 8.10 -6.42 -12.11
N GLY A 70 8.48 -7.31 -13.04
CA GLY A 70 9.69 -8.14 -12.94
C GLY A 70 9.68 -9.00 -11.69
N ALA A 71 8.52 -9.60 -11.39
CA ALA A 71 8.34 -10.40 -10.18
C ALA A 71 9.19 -11.65 -10.18
N THR A 72 9.90 -11.89 -9.11
CA THR A 72 10.76 -13.06 -8.92
C THR A 72 10.57 -13.61 -7.53
N LYS A 73 10.49 -14.92 -7.37
CA LYS A 73 10.44 -15.57 -6.05
C LYS A 73 11.73 -15.25 -5.29
N ASN A 74 11.63 -14.80 -4.04
CA ASN A 74 12.79 -14.46 -3.23
C ASN A 74 13.73 -15.69 -3.09
N PRO A 75 14.96 -15.64 -3.62
CA PRO A 75 15.82 -16.82 -3.69
C PRO A 75 16.56 -17.11 -2.36
N LYS A 76 16.56 -16.17 -1.40
CA LYS A 76 17.38 -16.28 -0.20
C LYS A 76 16.65 -15.81 1.05
N LEU A 77 16.59 -16.69 2.04
CA LEU A 77 15.99 -16.42 3.34
C LEU A 77 17.09 -16.00 4.35
N PHE A 78 16.75 -15.04 5.21
CA PHE A 78 17.64 -14.51 6.24
C PHE A 78 17.04 -14.70 7.65
N ASP A 79 17.72 -14.25 8.68
CA ASP A 79 17.38 -14.51 10.10
C ASP A 79 15.90 -14.28 10.43
N GLY A 80 15.31 -13.21 9.92
CA GLY A 80 13.89 -12.91 10.12
C GLY A 80 12.96 -13.96 9.50
N ASP A 81 13.26 -14.36 8.27
CA ASP A 81 12.51 -15.39 7.54
C ASP A 81 12.69 -16.77 8.19
N ILE A 82 13.92 -17.07 8.65
CA ILE A 82 14.23 -18.30 9.38
C ILE A 82 13.45 -18.34 10.70
N GLY A 83 13.30 -17.20 11.39
CA GLY A 83 12.46 -17.06 12.57
C GLY A 83 11.01 -17.44 12.29
N LEU A 84 10.43 -16.93 11.18
CA LEU A 84 9.06 -17.26 10.75
C LEU A 84 8.92 -18.76 10.38
N LYS A 85 9.91 -19.31 9.69
CA LYS A 85 9.94 -20.74 9.35
C LYS A 85 9.94 -21.63 10.61
N LYS A 86 10.68 -21.24 11.67
CA LYS A 86 10.65 -21.93 12.96
C LYS A 86 9.26 -21.87 13.62
N VAL A 87 8.56 -20.74 13.52
CA VAL A 87 7.18 -20.62 14.00
C VAL A 87 6.27 -21.58 13.24
N ALA A 88 6.35 -21.59 11.92
CA ALA A 88 5.59 -22.51 11.07
C ALA A 88 5.81 -23.97 11.46
N GLN A 89 7.05 -24.38 11.64
CA GLN A 89 7.41 -25.73 12.10
C GLN A 89 6.81 -26.06 13.48
N LYS A 90 6.95 -25.14 14.45
CA LYS A 90 6.42 -25.33 15.81
C LYS A 90 4.90 -25.46 15.84
N LEU A 91 4.20 -24.78 14.93
CA LEU A 91 2.75 -24.80 14.83
C LEU A 91 2.22 -25.92 13.90
N GLY A 92 3.09 -26.74 13.30
CA GLY A 92 2.69 -27.76 12.32
C GLY A 92 2.17 -27.19 11.00
N MET A 93 2.66 -26.00 10.59
CA MET A 93 2.21 -25.24 9.41
C MET A 93 3.34 -25.03 8.40
N GLN A 94 4.31 -25.93 8.35
CA GLN A 94 5.49 -25.79 7.49
C GLN A 94 5.16 -25.79 5.99
N ASP A 95 4.10 -26.44 5.59
CA ASP A 95 3.54 -26.46 4.24
C ASP A 95 2.87 -25.16 3.83
N LYS A 96 2.55 -24.31 4.80
CA LYS A 96 1.95 -22.97 4.62
C LYS A 96 2.97 -21.84 4.64
N PHE A 97 4.24 -22.15 4.90
CA PHE A 97 5.34 -21.19 4.84
C PHE A 97 5.97 -21.19 3.46
N ASP A 98 6.11 -20.00 2.85
CA ASP A 98 6.80 -19.87 1.56
C ASP A 98 7.60 -18.55 1.45
N ALA A 99 8.55 -18.53 0.51
CA ALA A 99 9.20 -17.29 0.07
C ALA A 99 8.24 -16.50 -0.83
N THR A 100 8.20 -15.17 -0.66
CA THR A 100 7.29 -14.32 -1.46
C THR A 100 7.82 -14.04 -2.86
N ASN A 101 6.92 -13.79 -3.82
CA ASN A 101 7.25 -13.12 -5.07
C ASN A 101 7.49 -11.64 -4.79
N VAL A 102 8.58 -11.10 -5.31
CA VAL A 102 8.99 -9.72 -5.06
C VAL A 102 9.41 -9.01 -6.34
N ALA A 103 9.12 -7.72 -6.42
CA ALA A 103 9.55 -6.86 -7.53
C ALA A 103 11.01 -6.41 -7.36
N VAL A 104 11.94 -7.36 -7.48
CA VAL A 104 13.38 -7.14 -7.31
C VAL A 104 14.18 -7.92 -8.33
N TYR A 105 15.18 -7.27 -8.92
CA TYR A 105 16.16 -7.94 -9.78
C TYR A 105 17.24 -8.62 -8.94
N PHE A 106 17.39 -9.94 -9.09
CA PHE A 106 18.33 -10.80 -8.36
C PHE A 106 19.51 -11.28 -9.25
N GLY A 107 19.99 -10.46 -10.18
CA GLY A 107 21.22 -10.76 -10.89
C GLY A 107 22.43 -10.89 -9.95
N GLU A 108 23.64 -10.96 -10.49
CA GLU A 108 24.86 -10.95 -9.68
C GLU A 108 24.89 -9.70 -8.78
N GLU A 109 25.20 -9.88 -7.47
CA GLU A 109 25.14 -8.83 -6.46
C GLU A 109 26.00 -7.62 -6.85
N ASN A 110 25.41 -6.43 -6.87
CA ASN A 110 26.04 -5.15 -7.23
C ASN A 110 26.53 -5.06 -8.70
N VAL A 111 26.21 -6.02 -9.55
CA VAL A 111 26.54 -5.96 -10.99
C VAL A 111 25.35 -5.41 -11.76
N THR A 112 25.60 -4.39 -12.59
CA THR A 112 24.60 -3.79 -13.45
C THR A 112 24.52 -4.56 -14.78
N LYS A 113 23.27 -4.84 -15.21
CA LYS A 113 22.92 -5.45 -16.48
C LYS A 113 21.99 -4.52 -17.24
N GLU A 114 22.23 -4.37 -18.53
CA GLU A 114 21.31 -3.70 -19.45
C GLU A 114 19.99 -4.47 -19.48
N ASP A 115 18.91 -3.74 -19.39
CA ASP A 115 17.51 -4.19 -19.43
C ASP A 115 17.26 -5.72 -19.33
N PRO A 116 17.08 -6.26 -18.13
CA PRO A 116 16.83 -7.70 -17.99
C PRO A 116 15.35 -8.10 -18.22
N TYR A 117 14.45 -7.17 -18.58
CA TYR A 117 13.00 -7.39 -18.56
C TYR A 117 12.26 -7.08 -19.87
N PHE A 118 12.73 -6.11 -20.68
CA PHE A 118 11.95 -5.52 -21.77
C PHE A 118 12.69 -5.51 -23.11
N GLU A 119 13.58 -6.48 -23.35
CA GLU A 119 14.24 -6.71 -24.63
C GLU A 119 15.02 -5.48 -25.17
N GLY A 120 15.69 -4.77 -24.27
CA GLY A 120 16.45 -3.54 -24.56
C GLY A 120 15.64 -2.26 -24.53
N MET A 121 14.35 -2.32 -24.26
CA MET A 121 13.50 -1.13 -24.13
C MET A 121 13.44 -0.57 -22.71
N GLY A 122 13.81 -1.36 -21.72
CA GLY A 122 13.79 -1.00 -20.30
C GLY A 122 15.08 -0.34 -19.82
N PRO A 123 15.11 0.09 -18.56
CA PRO A 123 16.32 0.65 -17.95
C PRO A 123 17.24 -0.45 -17.41
N ASP A 124 18.51 -0.11 -17.25
CA ASP A 124 19.49 -0.96 -16.58
C ASP A 124 19.06 -1.30 -15.15
N ARG A 125 19.41 -2.50 -14.70
CA ARG A 125 19.13 -2.99 -13.36
C ARG A 125 20.40 -3.53 -12.72
N THR A 126 20.55 -3.36 -11.42
CA THR A 126 21.70 -3.86 -10.66
C THR A 126 21.24 -4.99 -9.73
N GLY A 127 21.99 -6.09 -9.67
CA GLY A 127 21.67 -7.24 -8.85
C GLY A 127 21.57 -6.88 -7.35
N CYS A 128 20.56 -7.41 -6.66
CA CYS A 128 20.24 -7.07 -5.28
C CYS A 128 21.33 -7.57 -4.30
N ASN A 129 21.79 -6.69 -3.41
CA ASN A 129 22.76 -7.00 -2.35
C ASN A 129 22.12 -7.23 -0.96
N TYR A 130 20.82 -7.44 -0.92
CA TYR A 130 20.06 -7.79 0.29
C TYR A 130 20.21 -6.81 1.46
N CYS A 131 20.30 -5.53 1.19
CA CYS A 131 20.52 -4.48 2.20
C CYS A 131 19.30 -4.11 3.04
N GLY A 132 18.11 -4.68 2.81
CA GLY A 132 16.87 -4.40 3.54
C GLY A 132 16.26 -3.00 3.34
N ALA A 133 16.77 -2.21 2.38
CA ALA A 133 16.36 -0.81 2.18
C ALA A 133 15.16 -0.61 1.25
N CYS A 134 14.41 -1.65 0.90
CA CYS A 134 13.37 -1.55 -0.12
C CYS A 134 12.31 -0.48 0.20
N MET A 135 11.91 -0.31 1.47
CA MET A 135 10.89 0.67 1.87
C MET A 135 11.45 2.09 2.09
N THR A 136 12.76 2.22 2.28
CA THR A 136 13.42 3.50 2.53
C THR A 136 14.13 4.08 1.30
N GLY A 137 14.05 3.38 0.18
CA GLY A 137 14.66 3.72 -1.11
C GLY A 137 15.79 2.76 -1.49
N CYS A 138 15.68 2.13 -2.66
CA CYS A 138 16.69 1.22 -3.18
C CYS A 138 17.82 2.02 -3.84
N ARG A 139 18.95 2.16 -3.15
CA ARG A 139 20.14 2.83 -3.69
C ARG A 139 20.89 1.98 -4.72
N ASN A 140 20.62 0.67 -4.74
CA ASN A 140 21.30 -0.29 -5.59
C ASN A 140 20.62 -0.52 -6.96
N ASN A 141 19.55 0.23 -7.27
CA ASN A 141 18.78 0.08 -8.51
C ASN A 141 18.24 -1.34 -8.78
N SER A 142 18.00 -2.14 -7.73
CA SER A 142 17.51 -3.52 -7.84
C SER A 142 16.00 -3.63 -7.72
N LYS A 143 15.35 -2.72 -6.96
CA LYS A 143 13.91 -2.70 -6.73
C LYS A 143 13.18 -2.17 -7.96
N ASN A 144 12.15 -2.89 -8.43
CA ASN A 144 11.33 -2.51 -9.57
C ASN A 144 10.17 -1.60 -9.11
N THR A 145 10.39 -0.29 -9.13
CA THR A 145 9.39 0.75 -8.92
C THR A 145 8.75 1.14 -10.26
N LEU A 146 7.56 1.76 -10.26
CA LEU A 146 6.82 2.06 -11.50
C LEU A 146 7.58 2.99 -12.46
N ASP A 147 8.49 3.81 -11.97
CA ASP A 147 9.39 4.63 -12.80
C ASP A 147 10.45 3.82 -13.57
N LYS A 148 10.55 2.52 -13.33
CA LYS A 148 11.50 1.59 -13.98
C LYS A 148 10.84 0.56 -14.88
N ASN A 149 9.54 0.61 -15.01
CA ASN A 149 8.75 -0.25 -15.88
C ASN A 149 7.64 0.53 -16.57
N TYR A 150 6.41 0.53 -16.05
CA TYR A 150 5.26 1.18 -16.70
C TYR A 150 5.50 2.63 -17.09
N LEU A 151 5.97 3.48 -16.17
CA LEU A 151 6.20 4.89 -16.46
C LEU A 151 7.41 5.11 -17.39
N TYR A 152 8.46 4.29 -17.23
CA TYR A 152 9.62 4.34 -18.12
C TYR A 152 9.24 4.05 -19.56
N LEU A 153 8.48 2.97 -19.78
CA LEU A 153 8.00 2.58 -21.10
C LEU A 153 7.00 3.60 -21.66
N ALA A 154 6.08 4.09 -20.82
CA ALA A 154 5.12 5.13 -21.23
C ALA A 154 5.84 6.39 -21.76
N GLN A 155 6.91 6.84 -21.10
CA GLN A 155 7.71 7.97 -21.59
C GLN A 155 8.39 7.66 -22.92
N LYS A 156 8.88 6.42 -23.13
CA LYS A 156 9.43 5.99 -24.43
C LYS A 156 8.38 6.00 -25.54
N TYR A 157 7.12 5.77 -25.20
CA TYR A 157 5.99 5.87 -26.14
C TYR A 157 5.36 7.27 -26.21
N GLY A 158 6.05 8.29 -25.70
CA GLY A 158 5.65 9.71 -25.84
C GLY A 158 4.77 10.27 -24.74
N ALA A 159 4.55 9.55 -23.63
CA ALA A 159 3.85 10.11 -22.48
C ALA A 159 4.72 11.18 -21.78
N GLU A 160 4.13 12.33 -21.47
CA GLU A 160 4.78 13.40 -20.71
C GLU A 160 4.46 13.26 -19.21
N ILE A 161 5.49 13.27 -18.36
CA ILE A 161 5.33 13.26 -16.90
C ILE A 161 5.58 14.66 -16.35
N LEU A 162 4.52 15.31 -15.88
CA LEU A 162 4.57 16.61 -15.22
C LEU A 162 4.80 16.41 -13.71
N ALA A 163 6.05 16.17 -13.31
CA ALA A 163 6.42 16.05 -11.90
C ALA A 163 6.16 17.37 -11.13
N GLU A 164 6.02 17.27 -9.80
CA GLU A 164 5.80 18.42 -8.90
C GLU A 164 4.55 19.26 -9.24
N HIS A 165 3.54 18.65 -9.81
CA HIS A 165 2.25 19.28 -10.08
C HIS A 165 1.11 18.61 -9.30
N GLU A 166 0.14 19.41 -8.87
CA GLU A 166 -1.09 18.98 -8.22
C GLU A 166 -2.27 19.35 -9.11
N VAL A 167 -3.13 18.38 -9.42
CA VAL A 167 -4.44 18.61 -10.01
C VAL A 167 -5.37 19.12 -8.92
N PHE A 168 -6.05 20.25 -9.13
CA PHE A 168 -6.94 20.84 -8.15
C PHE A 168 -8.38 21.03 -8.66
N ASP A 169 -8.62 20.97 -9.99
CA ASP A 169 -9.93 20.97 -10.61
C ASP A 169 -9.93 20.13 -11.89
N VAL A 170 -11.07 19.50 -12.19
CA VAL A 170 -11.38 18.82 -13.46
C VAL A 170 -12.80 19.18 -13.82
N ARG A 171 -13.01 19.72 -15.01
CA ARG A 171 -14.30 20.27 -15.44
C ARG A 171 -14.66 19.80 -16.85
N PRO A 172 -15.88 19.33 -17.12
CA PRO A 172 -16.34 19.05 -18.47
C PRO A 172 -16.34 20.31 -19.35
N ILE A 173 -16.05 20.14 -20.66
CA ILE A 173 -16.07 21.20 -21.66
C ILE A 173 -17.43 21.17 -22.35
N ASP A 174 -18.16 22.30 -22.32
CA ASP A 174 -19.41 22.54 -23.04
C ASP A 174 -20.42 21.37 -22.98
N SER A 175 -20.39 20.57 -21.91
CA SER A 175 -21.31 19.47 -21.62
C SER A 175 -21.36 19.22 -20.12
N GLU A 176 -22.42 18.56 -19.63
CA GLU A 176 -22.52 18.19 -18.20
C GLU A 176 -21.84 16.83 -17.91
N ASP A 177 -21.74 15.97 -18.93
CA ASP A 177 -21.27 14.58 -18.81
C ASP A 177 -19.84 14.35 -19.33
N GLY A 178 -19.16 15.36 -19.85
CA GLY A 178 -17.80 15.28 -20.38
C GLY A 178 -17.69 14.70 -21.78
N GLU A 179 -18.77 14.69 -22.59
CA GLU A 179 -18.75 14.21 -23.97
C GLU A 179 -17.71 14.92 -24.82
N ASN A 180 -17.54 16.24 -24.61
CA ASN A 180 -16.59 17.09 -25.35
C ASN A 180 -15.19 17.10 -24.70
N GLY A 181 -14.92 16.26 -23.70
CA GLY A 181 -13.66 16.22 -22.96
C GLY A 181 -13.65 17.10 -21.72
N TYR A 182 -12.45 17.36 -21.20
CA TYR A 182 -12.24 17.96 -19.88
C TYR A 182 -11.16 19.03 -19.91
N GLU A 183 -11.34 20.09 -19.10
CA GLU A 183 -10.30 20.97 -18.65
C GLU A 183 -9.75 20.46 -17.32
N VAL A 184 -8.42 20.27 -17.25
CA VAL A 184 -7.70 19.82 -16.06
C VAL A 184 -6.84 20.97 -15.56
N SER A 185 -7.17 21.52 -14.41
CA SER A 185 -6.43 22.60 -13.78
C SER A 185 -5.34 22.05 -12.88
N ILE A 186 -4.10 22.39 -13.17
CA ILE A 186 -2.90 21.97 -12.43
C ILE A 186 -2.17 23.18 -11.85
N LYS A 187 -1.43 22.95 -10.76
CA LYS A 187 -0.53 23.94 -10.17
C LYS A 187 0.75 23.28 -9.68
N THR A 188 1.84 24.06 -9.60
CA THR A 188 3.08 23.56 -8.97
C THR A 188 2.84 23.28 -7.49
N SER A 189 3.35 22.14 -6.98
CA SER A 189 3.08 21.66 -5.61
C SER A 189 4.22 21.94 -4.62
N THR A 190 5.46 22.10 -5.09
CA THR A 190 6.66 22.19 -4.24
C THR A 190 7.21 23.62 -4.13
N LYS A 191 6.64 24.60 -4.86
CA LYS A 191 7.09 25.98 -4.87
C LYS A 191 6.27 26.86 -3.92
N LEU A 192 6.92 27.86 -3.32
CA LEU A 192 6.27 28.85 -2.44
C LEU A 192 5.22 29.66 -3.22
N PHE A 193 5.56 30.09 -4.45
CA PHE A 193 4.62 30.74 -5.37
C PHE A 193 4.17 29.74 -6.42
N THR A 194 2.90 29.34 -6.36
CA THR A 194 2.32 28.36 -7.27
C THR A 194 1.97 29.00 -8.60
N LYS A 195 2.32 28.31 -9.71
CA LYS A 195 1.86 28.66 -11.06
C LYS A 195 0.78 27.67 -11.46
N SER A 196 -0.33 28.15 -11.97
CA SER A 196 -1.43 27.34 -12.48
C SER A 196 -1.40 27.26 -14.00
N LYS A 197 -1.87 26.12 -14.54
CA LYS A 197 -2.04 25.88 -15.98
C LYS A 197 -3.31 25.06 -16.17
N ILE A 198 -4.00 25.26 -17.28
CA ILE A 198 -5.14 24.43 -17.72
C ILE A 198 -4.65 23.57 -18.87
N LEU A 199 -4.95 22.28 -18.80
CA LEU A 199 -4.74 21.29 -19.86
C LEU A 199 -6.13 20.86 -20.36
N LYS A 200 -6.23 20.53 -21.66
CA LYS A 200 -7.44 19.95 -22.25
C LYS A 200 -7.18 18.50 -22.62
N SER A 201 -8.16 17.63 -22.37
CA SER A 201 -8.06 16.21 -22.67
C SER A 201 -9.41 15.64 -23.07
N LYS A 202 -9.42 14.63 -23.97
CA LYS A 202 -10.63 13.87 -24.34
C LYS A 202 -11.14 13.01 -23.16
N GLY A 203 -10.26 12.56 -22.29
CA GLY A 203 -10.59 11.77 -21.11
C GLY A 203 -9.63 11.99 -19.96
N VAL A 204 -10.03 11.62 -18.74
CA VAL A 204 -9.20 11.75 -17.53
C VAL A 204 -9.25 10.46 -16.71
N ILE A 205 -8.10 10.04 -16.23
CA ILE A 205 -7.94 8.91 -15.30
C ILE A 205 -7.44 9.45 -13.97
N PHE A 206 -8.22 9.28 -12.90
CA PHE A 206 -7.78 9.59 -11.55
C PHE A 206 -6.96 8.42 -11.00
N SER A 207 -5.67 8.66 -10.75
CA SER A 207 -4.71 7.68 -10.24
C SER A 207 -3.79 8.27 -9.16
N GLY A 208 -4.32 9.22 -8.36
CA GLY A 208 -3.58 9.93 -7.32
C GLY A 208 -3.44 9.16 -6.00
N GLY A 209 -3.80 7.88 -5.96
CA GLY A 209 -3.90 7.05 -4.75
C GLY A 209 -5.08 7.45 -3.88
N VAL A 210 -5.51 6.56 -2.97
CA VAL A 210 -6.76 6.73 -2.19
C VAL A 210 -6.88 8.11 -1.56
N LEU A 211 -5.84 8.57 -0.85
CA LEU A 211 -5.90 9.86 -0.15
C LEU A 211 -5.97 11.06 -1.11
N GLY A 212 -5.27 10.98 -2.24
CA GLY A 212 -5.26 12.04 -3.26
C GLY A 212 -6.57 12.06 -4.06
N THR A 213 -6.91 10.93 -4.65
CA THR A 213 -8.10 10.76 -5.50
C THR A 213 -9.39 11.05 -4.74
N ILE A 214 -9.59 10.44 -3.56
CA ILE A 214 -10.83 10.64 -2.79
C ILE A 214 -10.96 12.08 -2.31
N LYS A 215 -9.88 12.71 -1.84
CA LYS A 215 -9.92 14.11 -1.44
C LYS A 215 -10.28 15.03 -2.60
N LEU A 216 -9.70 14.80 -3.77
CA LEU A 216 -10.00 15.59 -4.97
C LEU A 216 -11.46 15.38 -5.39
N LEU A 217 -11.91 14.14 -5.56
CA LEU A 217 -13.27 13.84 -6.00
C LEU A 217 -14.36 14.34 -5.05
N LEU A 218 -14.12 14.28 -3.73
CA LEU A 218 -15.02 14.89 -2.74
C LEU A 218 -15.14 16.42 -2.91
N LYS A 219 -14.08 17.11 -3.34
CA LYS A 219 -14.12 18.54 -3.67
C LYS A 219 -14.84 18.78 -5.00
N LEU A 220 -14.50 18.01 -6.02
CA LEU A 220 -15.09 18.15 -7.36
C LEU A 220 -16.60 17.89 -7.34
N LYS A 221 -17.08 16.96 -6.52
CA LYS A 221 -18.51 16.68 -6.32
C LYS A 221 -19.29 17.91 -5.87
N THR A 222 -18.70 18.77 -5.07
CA THR A 222 -19.36 20.01 -4.61
C THR A 222 -19.21 21.18 -5.57
N ASN A 223 -18.47 21.00 -6.67
CA ASN A 223 -18.12 22.08 -7.61
C ASN A 223 -18.32 21.67 -9.07
N SER A 224 -17.29 21.15 -9.71
CA SER A 224 -17.20 20.93 -11.17
C SER A 224 -17.71 19.58 -11.65
N LEU A 225 -17.88 18.59 -10.77
CA LEU A 225 -18.38 17.25 -11.08
C LEU A 225 -19.55 16.83 -10.14
N PRO A 226 -20.70 17.55 -10.14
CA PRO A 226 -21.78 17.33 -9.18
C PRO A 226 -22.45 15.94 -9.29
N ASN A 227 -22.39 15.31 -10.46
CA ASN A 227 -23.05 14.03 -10.74
C ASN A 227 -22.24 12.80 -10.23
N ILE A 228 -21.10 12.99 -9.54
CA ILE A 228 -20.41 11.89 -8.89
C ILE A 228 -21.32 11.25 -7.84
N SER A 229 -21.34 9.91 -7.78
CA SER A 229 -22.12 9.13 -6.82
C SER A 229 -21.95 9.60 -5.37
N ASP A 230 -23.02 9.50 -4.58
CA ASP A 230 -22.99 9.74 -3.12
C ASP A 230 -22.18 8.68 -2.36
N ARG A 231 -21.80 7.59 -3.03
CA ARG A 231 -20.94 6.55 -2.49
C ARG A 231 -19.46 6.97 -2.40
N ILE A 232 -19.07 8.11 -3.01
CA ILE A 232 -17.69 8.60 -2.94
C ILE A 232 -17.22 8.76 -1.48
N GLY A 233 -16.05 8.21 -1.19
CA GLY A 233 -15.47 8.20 0.15
C GLY A 233 -16.02 7.12 1.09
N HIS A 234 -17.01 6.31 0.67
CA HIS A 234 -17.48 5.16 1.44
C HIS A 234 -16.58 3.93 1.24
N ASP A 235 -16.74 2.93 2.11
CA ASP A 235 -16.08 1.62 2.00
C ASP A 235 -14.55 1.70 1.92
N ILE A 236 -13.97 2.63 2.68
CA ILE A 236 -12.51 2.72 2.88
C ILE A 236 -12.06 1.57 3.77
N ARG A 237 -11.03 0.84 3.35
CA ARG A 237 -10.46 -0.35 3.99
C ARG A 237 -9.03 -0.11 4.43
N THR A 238 -8.62 -0.79 5.49
CA THR A 238 -7.27 -0.70 6.07
C THR A 238 -6.52 -2.03 5.97
N ASN A 239 -7.04 -2.97 5.18
CA ASN A 239 -6.52 -4.34 5.06
C ASN A 239 -6.55 -5.14 6.39
N ASN A 240 -7.24 -4.62 7.40
CA ASN A 240 -7.39 -5.20 8.74
C ASN A 240 -6.07 -5.77 9.27
N GLU A 241 -5.08 -4.90 9.43
CA GLU A 241 -3.71 -5.28 9.74
C GLU A 241 -3.27 -4.87 11.16
N THR A 242 -2.32 -5.62 11.71
CA THR A 242 -1.58 -5.24 12.91
C THR A 242 -0.08 -5.33 12.67
N LEU A 243 0.65 -4.36 13.21
CA LEU A 243 2.09 -4.18 13.06
C LEU A 243 2.76 -4.31 14.43
N VAL A 244 3.50 -5.40 14.65
CA VAL A 244 4.21 -5.61 15.91
C VAL A 244 5.69 -5.85 15.64
N SER A 245 6.54 -5.03 16.23
CA SER A 245 7.98 -5.20 16.15
C SER A 245 8.48 -6.22 17.17
N VAL A 246 9.38 -7.09 16.74
CA VAL A 246 10.08 -8.03 17.65
C VAL A 246 11.58 -7.77 17.56
N SER A 247 12.18 -7.44 18.71
CA SER A 247 13.62 -7.18 18.83
C SER A 247 14.31 -8.35 19.51
N SER A 248 15.24 -9.01 18.80
CA SER A 248 16.04 -10.12 19.35
C SER A 248 17.07 -9.62 20.34
N LEU A 249 17.29 -10.39 21.38
CA LEU A 249 18.34 -10.17 22.40
C LEU A 249 19.65 -10.90 22.06
N GLU A 250 19.65 -11.75 21.03
CA GLU A 250 20.83 -12.50 20.57
C GLU A 250 21.86 -11.58 19.89
N LYS A 251 23.14 -11.79 20.17
CA LYS A 251 24.22 -10.95 19.66
C LYS A 251 24.40 -11.06 18.16
N GLU A 252 24.31 -12.25 17.62
CA GLU A 252 24.63 -12.55 16.20
C GLU A 252 23.47 -12.27 15.24
N THR A 253 22.25 -12.02 15.75
CA THR A 253 21.08 -11.76 14.89
C THR A 253 21.26 -10.51 14.05
N ASN A 254 20.98 -10.64 12.75
CA ASN A 254 20.95 -9.52 11.82
C ASN A 254 19.69 -9.52 10.95
N PHE A 255 18.62 -8.94 11.46
CA PHE A 255 17.35 -8.82 10.75
C PHE A 255 17.36 -7.78 9.60
N SER A 256 18.36 -6.90 9.54
CA SER A 256 18.45 -5.89 8.47
C SER A 256 18.87 -6.46 7.10
N LYS A 257 19.27 -7.73 7.04
CA LYS A 257 19.65 -8.41 5.79
C LYS A 257 18.44 -9.08 5.14
N GLY A 258 18.33 -8.96 3.80
CA GLY A 258 17.26 -9.53 2.97
C GLY A 258 16.49 -8.47 2.19
N VAL A 259 15.45 -8.87 1.47
CA VAL A 259 14.44 -7.96 0.90
C VAL A 259 13.46 -7.55 1.99
N ALA A 260 12.70 -6.45 1.81
CA ALA A 260 11.85 -5.91 2.88
C ALA A 260 10.85 -6.95 3.42
N ILE A 261 10.13 -7.66 2.56
CA ILE A 261 9.30 -8.82 2.91
C ILE A 261 9.77 -9.99 2.06
N GLY A 262 10.40 -10.98 2.69
CA GLY A 262 11.03 -12.10 2.00
C GLY A 262 10.28 -13.42 2.12
N SER A 263 9.34 -13.53 3.05
CA SER A 263 8.58 -14.75 3.32
C SER A 263 7.20 -14.46 3.90
N ILE A 264 6.29 -15.41 3.72
CA ILE A 264 4.90 -15.39 4.17
C ILE A 264 4.57 -16.70 4.88
N LEU A 265 3.71 -16.65 5.87
CA LEU A 265 3.09 -17.79 6.52
C LEU A 265 1.57 -17.61 6.46
N ASP A 266 0.91 -18.42 5.66
CA ASP A 266 -0.56 -18.52 5.65
C ASP A 266 -1.03 -19.14 6.98
N THR A 267 -1.82 -18.40 7.75
CA THR A 267 -2.21 -18.82 9.10
C THR A 267 -3.55 -19.53 9.12
N ASP A 268 -4.49 -19.05 8.30
CA ASP A 268 -5.81 -19.67 8.07
C ASP A 268 -6.37 -19.27 6.70
N GLU A 269 -7.66 -19.54 6.46
CA GLU A 269 -8.33 -19.18 5.18
C GLU A 269 -8.41 -17.68 4.93
N ASN A 270 -8.33 -16.86 5.98
CA ASN A 270 -8.56 -15.41 5.91
C ASN A 270 -7.35 -14.57 6.29
N SER A 271 -6.27 -15.19 6.78
CA SER A 271 -5.15 -14.43 7.32
C SER A 271 -3.79 -15.01 7.00
N HIS A 272 -2.76 -14.15 7.11
CA HIS A 272 -1.37 -14.54 7.00
C HIS A 272 -0.46 -13.61 7.82
N LEU A 273 0.78 -14.06 8.03
CA LEU A 273 1.83 -13.32 8.73
C LEU A 273 3.04 -13.15 7.82
N GLU A 274 3.55 -11.94 7.73
CA GLU A 274 4.77 -11.58 7.00
C GLU A 274 5.84 -10.99 7.91
N ILE A 275 7.10 -11.11 7.48
CA ILE A 275 8.25 -10.47 8.12
C ILE A 275 8.66 -9.26 7.31
N CYS A 276 8.52 -8.09 7.92
CA CYS A 276 8.92 -6.82 7.33
C CYS A 276 10.18 -6.28 8.02
N ARG A 277 11.18 -5.87 7.25
CA ARG A 277 12.47 -5.40 7.78
C ARG A 277 12.89 -4.04 7.21
N TYR A 278 13.76 -3.37 7.97
CA TYR A 278 14.40 -2.12 7.58
C TYR A 278 15.92 -2.31 7.45
N SER A 279 16.53 -1.48 6.61
CA SER A 279 18.00 -1.46 6.47
C SER A 279 18.71 -1.02 7.75
N GLU A 280 19.96 -1.41 7.87
CA GLU A 280 20.87 -0.82 8.85
C GLU A 280 20.87 0.71 8.73
N GLY A 281 20.86 1.42 9.86
CA GLY A 281 20.73 2.88 9.91
C GLY A 281 19.30 3.38 10.18
N SER A 282 18.26 2.53 10.12
CA SER A 282 16.87 2.90 10.43
C SER A 282 16.60 2.98 11.95
N ASN A 283 17.51 3.59 12.72
CA ASN A 283 17.46 3.59 14.18
C ASN A 283 16.42 4.54 14.79
N ALA A 284 15.97 5.54 14.03
CA ALA A 284 14.99 6.52 14.51
C ALA A 284 13.64 5.86 14.88
N TRP A 285 13.31 4.75 14.24
CA TRP A 285 12.05 4.03 14.50
C TRP A 285 11.90 3.57 15.95
N LYS A 286 13.00 3.29 16.67
CA LYS A 286 12.95 2.88 18.09
C LYS A 286 12.25 3.91 18.99
N LEU A 287 12.31 5.20 18.64
CA LEU A 287 11.75 6.29 19.45
C LEU A 287 10.21 6.33 19.44
N VAL A 288 9.59 5.70 18.47
CA VAL A 288 8.12 5.67 18.32
C VAL A 288 7.49 4.33 18.72
N HIS A 289 8.26 3.45 19.37
CA HIS A 289 7.80 2.14 19.83
C HIS A 289 7.65 2.09 21.36
N LEU A 290 6.61 1.42 21.84
CA LEU A 290 6.37 1.09 23.25
C LEU A 290 6.23 -0.43 23.42
N PRO A 291 6.38 -0.99 24.63
CA PRO A 291 6.06 -2.40 24.88
C PRO A 291 4.72 -2.78 24.29
N TYR A 292 4.67 -3.90 23.55
CA TYR A 292 3.42 -4.42 22.99
C TYR A 292 2.52 -4.90 24.13
N VAL A 293 1.35 -4.30 24.24
CA VAL A 293 0.31 -4.65 25.20
C VAL A 293 -1.06 -4.58 24.55
N THR A 294 -1.97 -5.43 25.01
CA THR A 294 -3.37 -5.42 24.59
C THR A 294 -4.25 -4.97 25.75
N GLY A 295 -5.24 -4.11 25.51
CA GLY A 295 -6.11 -3.62 26.57
C GLY A 295 -7.29 -2.80 26.02
N SER A 296 -8.41 -2.83 26.73
CA SER A 296 -9.67 -2.22 26.29
C SER A 296 -9.64 -0.69 26.22
N ASN A 297 -8.81 -0.05 27.04
CA ASN A 297 -8.71 1.41 27.09
C ASN A 297 -7.27 1.89 27.32
N VAL A 298 -7.04 3.19 27.15
CA VAL A 298 -5.71 3.79 27.25
C VAL A 298 -5.07 3.63 28.64
N PHE A 299 -5.85 3.75 29.71
CA PHE A 299 -5.33 3.65 31.08
C PHE A 299 -4.84 2.24 31.39
N THR A 300 -5.61 1.22 31.00
CA THR A 300 -5.22 -0.19 31.13
C THR A 300 -3.93 -0.45 30.36
N ARG A 301 -3.82 0.05 29.11
CA ARG A 301 -2.62 -0.12 28.30
C ARG A 301 -1.41 0.59 28.89
N LEU A 302 -1.55 1.82 29.39
CA LEU A 302 -0.47 2.53 30.08
C LEU A 302 0.02 1.78 31.33
N ALA A 303 -0.91 1.29 32.15
CA ALA A 303 -0.55 0.46 33.30
C ALA A 303 0.21 -0.80 32.89
N MET A 304 -0.23 -1.48 31.82
CA MET A 304 0.46 -2.68 31.31
C MET A 304 1.83 -2.36 30.71
N VAL A 305 2.00 -1.22 30.04
CA VAL A 305 3.32 -0.74 29.57
C VAL A 305 4.27 -0.56 30.75
N LEU A 306 3.83 0.14 31.81
CA LEU A 306 4.65 0.33 33.03
C LEU A 306 5.01 -1.00 33.70
N VAL A 307 4.04 -1.89 33.86
CA VAL A 307 4.26 -3.23 34.40
C VAL A 307 5.27 -4.02 33.55
N SER A 308 5.18 -3.93 32.21
CA SER A 308 6.12 -4.60 31.31
C SER A 308 7.54 -4.07 31.47
N LEU A 309 7.71 -2.75 31.58
CA LEU A 309 9.01 -2.10 31.81
C LEU A 309 9.61 -2.50 33.17
N ILE A 310 8.78 -2.54 34.24
CA ILE A 310 9.20 -2.93 35.58
C ILE A 310 9.57 -4.42 35.64
N LYS A 311 8.80 -5.29 35.00
CA LYS A 311 9.05 -6.75 34.98
C LYS A 311 10.29 -7.14 34.18
N SER A 312 10.72 -6.37 33.20
CA SER A 312 11.84 -6.72 32.32
C SER A 312 12.72 -5.53 31.95
N PRO A 313 13.22 -4.75 32.93
CA PRO A 313 13.90 -3.48 32.67
C PRO A 313 15.14 -3.66 31.82
N ILE A 314 15.93 -4.71 32.09
CA ILE A 314 17.18 -4.99 31.36
C ILE A 314 16.91 -5.32 29.90
N LYS A 315 15.80 -6.04 29.59
CA LYS A 315 15.44 -6.38 28.21
C LYS A 315 15.09 -5.12 27.42
N TYR A 316 14.22 -4.27 27.97
CA TYR A 316 13.83 -3.02 27.32
C TYR A 316 14.99 -2.03 27.21
N PHE A 317 15.85 -1.93 28.23
CA PHE A 317 17.08 -1.15 28.17
C PHE A 317 17.95 -1.58 26.97
N LYS A 318 18.24 -2.88 26.84
CA LYS A 318 19.00 -3.41 25.70
C LYS A 318 18.42 -3.03 24.34
N ILE A 319 17.10 -3.01 24.20
CA ILE A 319 16.42 -2.68 22.93
C ILE A 319 16.49 -1.18 22.63
N TYR A 320 16.11 -0.34 23.59
CA TYR A 320 16.05 1.11 23.37
C TYR A 320 17.42 1.75 23.23
N PHE A 321 18.44 1.18 23.89
CA PHE A 321 19.83 1.65 23.81
C PHE A 321 20.68 0.85 22.83
N ALA A 322 20.10 -0.05 22.05
CA ALA A 322 20.81 -0.75 21.00
C ALA A 322 21.39 0.22 19.96
N ASN A 323 22.66 0.05 19.61
CA ASN A 323 23.35 0.89 18.62
C ASN A 323 22.78 0.68 17.20
N SER A 324 22.19 -0.46 16.93
CA SER A 324 21.62 -0.81 15.63
C SER A 324 20.26 -1.49 15.81
N TRP A 325 19.22 -0.68 15.96
CA TRP A 325 17.84 -1.17 16.14
C TRP A 325 17.40 -2.08 14.99
N ALA A 326 17.62 -1.67 13.74
CA ALA A 326 17.20 -2.43 12.57
C ALA A 326 17.92 -3.79 12.43
N LYS A 327 19.15 -3.95 12.94
CA LYS A 327 19.81 -5.26 13.00
C LYS A 327 19.11 -6.21 13.95
N LYS A 328 18.49 -5.68 15.01
CA LYS A 328 17.88 -6.46 16.08
C LYS A 328 16.37 -6.61 15.96
N THR A 329 15.73 -5.85 15.07
CA THR A 329 14.26 -5.73 15.04
C THR A 329 13.70 -6.05 13.67
N VAL A 330 12.68 -6.89 13.64
CA VAL A 330 11.75 -7.05 12.50
C VAL A 330 10.37 -6.55 12.90
N VAL A 331 9.56 -6.24 11.91
CA VAL A 331 8.13 -5.94 12.07
C VAL A 331 7.34 -7.13 11.56
N LEU A 332 6.51 -7.68 12.40
CA LEU A 332 5.51 -8.69 12.04
C LEU A 332 4.30 -7.95 11.50
N LEU A 333 3.93 -8.25 10.28
CA LEU A 333 2.75 -7.73 9.60
C LEU A 333 1.74 -8.86 9.47
N PHE A 334 0.67 -8.78 10.26
CA PHE A 334 -0.45 -9.71 10.20
C PHE A 334 -1.62 -9.04 9.51
N MET A 335 -2.21 -9.69 8.52
CA MET A 335 -3.32 -9.18 7.71
C MET A 335 -4.44 -10.20 7.59
N GLN A 336 -5.68 -9.69 7.44
CA GLN A 336 -6.89 -10.51 7.30
C GLN A 336 -7.80 -9.99 6.18
N THR A 337 -8.49 -10.91 5.49
CA THR A 337 -9.51 -10.58 4.48
C THR A 337 -10.83 -10.07 5.07
N LEU A 338 -10.99 -10.10 6.40
CA LEU A 338 -12.21 -9.65 7.08
C LEU A 338 -12.41 -8.14 6.89
N ASP A 339 -13.63 -7.75 6.53
CA ASP A 339 -13.96 -6.36 6.21
C ASP A 339 -14.32 -5.55 7.47
N SER A 340 -13.66 -4.41 7.58
CA SER A 340 -13.96 -3.34 8.54
C SER A 340 -13.78 -2.02 7.81
N THR A 341 -14.86 -1.28 7.58
CA THR A 341 -14.83 -0.11 6.72
C THR A 341 -15.03 1.19 7.47
N ILE A 342 -14.34 2.22 7.02
CA ILE A 342 -14.52 3.61 7.42
C ILE A 342 -14.95 4.44 6.21
N LYS A 343 -15.43 5.65 6.47
CA LYS A 343 -15.81 6.64 5.46
C LYS A 343 -14.92 7.86 5.57
N PHE A 344 -14.46 8.36 4.43
CA PHE A 344 -13.84 9.68 4.32
C PHE A 344 -14.85 10.74 3.86
N LYS A 345 -14.77 11.91 4.45
CA LYS A 345 -15.56 13.09 4.07
C LYS A 345 -14.75 14.36 4.29
N LEU A 346 -15.10 15.43 3.60
CA LEU A 346 -14.56 16.76 3.90
C LEU A 346 -15.32 17.39 5.07
N ASN A 347 -14.59 18.03 5.97
CA ASN A 347 -15.19 18.92 6.98
C ASN A 347 -15.43 20.32 6.39
N ALA A 348 -16.07 21.21 7.17
CA ALA A 348 -16.38 22.56 6.74
C ALA A 348 -15.17 23.40 6.29
N PHE A 349 -13.97 23.04 6.72
CA PHE A 349 -12.72 23.68 6.33
C PHE A 349 -12.03 23.02 5.12
N GLY A 350 -12.67 22.01 4.48
CA GLY A 350 -12.12 21.28 3.34
C GLY A 350 -11.01 20.27 3.68
N PHE A 351 -10.81 19.95 4.96
CA PHE A 351 -9.92 18.87 5.39
C PHE A 351 -10.64 17.53 5.40
N MET A 352 -9.94 16.50 4.93
CA MET A 352 -10.48 15.14 4.95
C MET A 352 -10.50 14.60 6.39
N SER A 353 -11.62 13.99 6.77
CA SER A 353 -11.85 13.38 8.07
C SER A 353 -12.41 11.97 7.91
N SER A 354 -12.25 11.11 8.94
CA SER A 354 -12.76 9.74 8.93
C SER A 354 -13.91 9.55 9.90
N SER A 355 -14.86 8.66 9.55
CA SER A 355 -15.91 8.13 10.44
C SER A 355 -16.09 6.64 10.20
N VAL A 356 -16.63 5.89 11.16
CA VAL A 356 -16.96 4.47 10.95
C VAL A 356 -18.14 4.40 9.98
N SER A 357 -18.04 3.52 8.96
CA SER A 357 -19.09 3.33 7.96
C SER A 357 -19.97 2.14 8.30
N SER A 358 -19.37 0.96 8.42
CA SER A 358 -20.07 -0.27 8.78
C SER A 358 -19.16 -1.20 9.57
N GLY A 359 -19.75 -2.13 10.30
CA GLY A 359 -19.02 -3.13 11.09
C GLY A 359 -18.33 -2.56 12.32
N LYS A 360 -17.35 -3.30 12.82
CA LYS A 360 -16.54 -2.90 13.97
C LYS A 360 -15.50 -1.86 13.55
N LYS A 361 -15.20 -0.91 14.44
CA LYS A 361 -14.10 0.03 14.25
C LYS A 361 -12.79 -0.75 14.00
N PRO A 362 -11.96 -0.34 13.02
CA PRO A 362 -10.63 -0.92 12.84
C PRO A 362 -9.81 -0.84 14.14
N THR A 363 -9.10 -1.93 14.45
CA THR A 363 -8.32 -2.04 15.69
C THR A 363 -6.94 -2.63 15.41
N PRO A 364 -5.87 -2.18 16.10
CA PRO A 364 -4.56 -2.80 16.00
C PRO A 364 -4.44 -4.08 16.84
N PHE A 365 -5.49 -4.43 17.60
CA PHE A 365 -5.48 -5.58 18.52
C PHE A 365 -6.31 -6.71 17.93
N ILE A 366 -5.68 -7.50 17.05
CA ILE A 366 -6.29 -8.65 16.39
C ILE A 366 -5.93 -9.90 17.22
N PRO A 367 -6.91 -10.59 17.84
CA PRO A 367 -6.64 -11.70 18.78
C PRO A 367 -5.83 -12.84 18.16
N GLU A 368 -6.06 -13.14 16.88
CA GLU A 368 -5.41 -14.23 16.15
C GLU A 368 -3.89 -13.98 16.01
N SER A 369 -3.47 -12.71 15.94
CA SER A 369 -2.05 -12.33 15.84
C SER A 369 -1.27 -12.56 17.14
N VAL A 370 -1.93 -12.51 18.31
CA VAL A 370 -1.26 -12.52 19.63
C VAL A 370 -0.44 -13.78 19.85
N LYS A 371 -1.00 -14.96 19.51
CA LYS A 371 -0.28 -16.23 19.61
C LYS A 371 0.92 -16.26 18.68
N LEU A 372 0.77 -15.80 17.44
CA LEU A 372 1.84 -15.78 16.43
C LEU A 372 2.99 -14.86 16.85
N ILE A 373 2.68 -13.67 17.37
CA ILE A 373 3.66 -12.70 17.89
C ILE A 373 4.45 -13.32 19.05
N LYS A 374 3.77 -14.01 19.98
CA LYS A 374 4.42 -14.69 21.11
C LYS A 374 5.35 -15.81 20.63
N GLU A 375 4.89 -16.64 19.69
CA GLU A 375 5.69 -17.75 19.16
C GLU A 375 6.90 -17.23 18.37
N TYR A 376 6.75 -16.17 17.60
CA TYR A 376 7.87 -15.55 16.90
C TYR A 376 8.89 -14.95 17.91
N SER A 377 8.39 -14.23 18.93
CA SER A 377 9.26 -13.67 19.99
C SER A 377 10.06 -14.75 20.68
N ASN A 378 9.44 -15.90 20.97
CA ASN A 378 10.14 -17.06 21.57
C ASN A 378 11.18 -17.65 20.59
N ALA A 379 10.83 -17.79 19.31
CA ALA A 379 11.70 -18.39 18.28
C ALA A 379 13.01 -17.61 18.04
N VAL A 380 13.00 -16.30 18.32
CA VAL A 380 14.16 -15.41 18.12
C VAL A 380 14.73 -14.84 19.43
N ASN A 381 14.31 -15.38 20.59
CA ASN A 381 14.64 -14.85 21.93
C ASN A 381 14.43 -13.32 21.97
N GLY A 382 13.24 -12.88 21.59
CA GLY A 382 12.94 -11.47 21.35
C GLY A 382 11.92 -10.88 22.31
N VAL A 383 11.77 -9.57 22.22
CA VAL A 383 10.78 -8.77 22.96
C VAL A 383 9.93 -8.00 21.98
N SER A 384 8.61 -8.08 22.14
CA SER A 384 7.65 -7.41 21.28
C SER A 384 7.38 -5.97 21.72
N THR A 385 7.31 -5.07 20.73
CA THR A 385 6.94 -3.66 20.84
C THR A 385 5.97 -3.27 19.71
N SER A 386 5.17 -2.23 19.89
CA SER A 386 4.29 -1.70 18.85
C SER A 386 4.38 -0.18 18.78
N PHE A 387 3.83 0.41 17.72
CA PHE A 387 3.81 1.86 17.58
C PHE A 387 3.08 2.52 18.76
N ALA A 388 3.62 3.61 19.25
CA ALA A 388 3.06 4.37 20.37
C ALA A 388 1.60 4.80 20.11
N LEU A 389 1.26 5.17 18.87
CA LEU A 389 -0.12 5.51 18.49
C LEU A 389 -1.06 4.30 18.62
N GLU A 390 -0.62 3.10 18.25
CA GLU A 390 -1.42 1.87 18.41
C GLU A 390 -1.60 1.55 19.90
N THR A 391 -0.50 1.56 20.66
CA THR A 391 -0.55 1.27 22.09
C THR A 391 -1.37 2.30 22.87
N LEU A 392 -1.16 3.59 22.65
CA LEU A 392 -1.80 4.64 23.44
C LEU A 392 -3.21 4.97 22.94
N ALA A 393 -3.37 5.22 21.64
CA ALA A 393 -4.64 5.64 21.06
C ALA A 393 -5.55 4.47 20.65
N GLY A 394 -5.04 3.24 20.58
CA GLY A 394 -5.77 2.10 20.00
C GLY A 394 -6.16 2.36 18.55
N MET A 395 -5.31 3.09 17.85
CA MET A 395 -5.50 3.50 16.46
C MET A 395 -4.62 2.61 15.58
N PRO A 396 -5.19 1.83 14.66
CA PRO A 396 -4.39 1.02 13.75
C PRO A 396 -3.56 1.89 12.80
N SER A 397 -2.35 1.43 12.50
CA SER A 397 -1.52 1.96 11.42
C SER A 397 -1.72 1.09 10.19
N THR A 398 -1.74 1.69 9.00
CA THR A 398 -1.81 0.95 7.74
C THR A 398 -0.89 1.58 6.69
N ALA A 399 -0.28 0.71 5.86
CA ALA A 399 0.32 1.09 4.59
C ALA A 399 -0.59 0.71 3.39
N HIS A 400 -1.78 0.16 3.65
CA HIS A 400 -2.68 -0.45 2.68
C HIS A 400 -4.08 0.17 2.72
N ILE A 401 -4.16 1.51 2.66
CA ILE A 401 -5.45 2.19 2.56
C ILE A 401 -6.06 1.97 1.17
N LEU A 402 -7.31 1.50 1.11
CA LEU A 402 -7.99 1.04 -0.11
C LEU A 402 -9.45 1.49 -0.12
N GLY A 403 -10.10 1.44 -1.30
CA GLY A 403 -11.52 1.76 -1.44
C GLY A 403 -11.83 3.25 -1.42
N GLY A 404 -13.10 3.58 -1.33
CA GLY A 404 -13.60 4.97 -1.39
C GLY A 404 -14.21 5.37 -2.74
N ALA A 405 -13.89 4.62 -3.80
CA ALA A 405 -14.51 4.74 -5.11
C ALA A 405 -14.82 3.34 -5.66
N VAL A 406 -15.57 2.56 -4.88
CA VAL A 406 -15.82 1.15 -5.16
C VAL A 406 -16.73 0.95 -6.37
N MET A 407 -16.58 -0.21 -7.03
CA MET A 407 -17.43 -0.65 -8.13
C MET A 407 -18.83 -0.99 -7.63
N GLY A 408 -19.83 -0.73 -8.46
CA GLY A 408 -21.22 -1.12 -8.24
C GLY A 408 -21.93 -1.40 -9.56
N GLU A 409 -23.12 -1.97 -9.49
CA GLU A 409 -23.97 -2.21 -10.65
C GLU A 409 -24.55 -0.88 -11.20
N ASN A 410 -24.73 0.07 -10.31
CA ASN A 410 -25.27 1.40 -10.64
C ASN A 410 -24.73 2.48 -9.67
N ILE A 411 -25.08 3.74 -9.95
CA ILE A 411 -24.61 4.92 -9.22
C ILE A 411 -25.01 4.94 -7.73
N SER A 412 -26.08 4.22 -7.32
CA SER A 412 -26.49 4.14 -5.92
C SER A 412 -25.67 3.15 -5.11
N GLU A 413 -25.01 2.21 -5.76
CA GLU A 413 -24.22 1.15 -5.13
C GLU A 413 -22.72 1.40 -5.19
N GLY A 414 -22.22 2.03 -6.27
CA GLY A 414 -20.81 2.33 -6.47
C GLY A 414 -20.54 3.72 -6.99
N VAL A 415 -19.27 4.05 -7.13
CA VAL A 415 -18.78 5.27 -7.77
C VAL A 415 -18.41 5.01 -9.22
N ILE A 416 -17.93 3.82 -9.51
CA ILE A 416 -17.47 3.34 -10.80
C ILE A 416 -18.18 2.04 -11.19
N ASP A 417 -18.28 1.80 -12.51
CA ASP A 417 -18.72 0.54 -13.06
C ASP A 417 -17.60 -0.52 -13.07
N LYS A 418 -17.90 -1.72 -13.59
CA LYS A 418 -16.94 -2.83 -13.72
C LYS A 418 -15.76 -2.54 -14.65
N ASN A 419 -15.83 -1.50 -15.47
CA ASN A 419 -14.78 -1.04 -16.38
C ASN A 419 -14.06 0.21 -15.83
N ASN A 420 -14.20 0.50 -14.54
CA ASN A 420 -13.59 1.65 -13.87
C ASN A 420 -14.09 3.05 -14.32
N LYS A 421 -15.18 3.12 -15.09
CA LYS A 421 -15.80 4.39 -15.51
C LYS A 421 -16.60 5.00 -14.36
N ILE A 422 -16.46 6.29 -14.14
CA ILE A 422 -17.27 7.03 -13.15
C ILE A 422 -18.69 7.14 -13.68
N PHE A 423 -19.68 6.72 -12.88
CA PHE A 423 -21.09 6.87 -13.23
C PHE A 423 -21.45 8.34 -13.46
N GLY A 424 -22.26 8.60 -14.50
CA GLY A 424 -22.69 9.95 -14.87
C GLY A 424 -21.72 10.75 -15.72
N TYR A 425 -20.54 10.18 -16.08
CA TYR A 425 -19.54 10.86 -16.90
C TYR A 425 -19.01 9.97 -18.03
N LYS A 426 -18.71 10.57 -19.17
CA LYS A 426 -18.03 9.93 -20.30
C LYS A 426 -16.51 10.10 -20.17
N ASN A 427 -15.76 9.09 -20.53
CA ASN A 427 -14.30 9.10 -20.57
C ASN A 427 -13.60 9.57 -19.25
N LEU A 428 -14.25 9.34 -18.13
CA LEU A 428 -13.76 9.66 -16.80
C LEU A 428 -13.62 8.39 -15.96
N TYR A 429 -12.40 8.11 -15.47
CA TYR A 429 -12.06 6.83 -14.87
C TYR A 429 -11.37 7.00 -13.51
N ILE A 430 -11.47 5.98 -12.65
CA ILE A 430 -10.66 5.87 -11.43
C ILE A 430 -9.89 4.55 -11.49
N ILE A 431 -8.55 4.64 -11.54
CA ILE A 431 -7.67 3.50 -11.70
C ILE A 431 -6.51 3.62 -10.69
N ASP A 432 -6.80 3.41 -9.41
CA ASP A 432 -5.83 3.35 -8.32
C ASP A 432 -6.40 2.55 -7.13
N GLY A 433 -5.75 2.56 -5.98
CA GLY A 433 -6.19 1.83 -4.80
C GLY A 433 -7.61 2.18 -4.31
N SER A 434 -8.20 3.30 -4.76
CA SER A 434 -9.57 3.67 -4.38
C SER A 434 -10.65 2.83 -5.08
N MET A 435 -10.32 2.17 -6.21
CA MET A 435 -11.21 1.26 -6.93
C MET A 435 -11.39 -0.10 -6.24
N ILE A 436 -10.51 -0.46 -5.31
CA ILE A 436 -10.51 -1.76 -4.65
C ILE A 436 -11.81 -1.95 -3.86
N SER A 437 -12.62 -2.90 -4.30
CA SER A 437 -14.02 -3.06 -3.90
C SER A 437 -14.25 -4.15 -2.86
N SER A 438 -13.19 -4.88 -2.48
CA SER A 438 -13.17 -5.89 -1.41
C SER A 438 -11.87 -5.79 -0.62
N ASN A 439 -11.79 -6.44 0.54
CA ASN A 439 -10.55 -6.48 1.33
C ASN A 439 -9.63 -7.60 0.80
N PRO A 440 -8.45 -7.27 0.22
CA PRO A 440 -7.55 -8.30 -0.32
C PRO A 440 -6.91 -9.17 0.77
N GLY A 441 -6.76 -8.67 2.00
CA GLY A 441 -6.09 -9.37 3.09
C GLY A 441 -4.61 -9.64 2.82
N VAL A 442 -4.05 -9.09 1.75
CA VAL A 442 -2.63 -9.17 1.33
C VAL A 442 -2.15 -7.81 0.84
N ASN A 443 -0.83 -7.67 0.63
CA ASN A 443 -0.24 -6.44 0.05
C ASN A 443 -0.88 -6.13 -1.30
N PRO A 444 -1.52 -4.96 -1.48
CA PRO A 444 -2.47 -4.75 -2.58
C PRO A 444 -1.85 -4.32 -3.91
N SER A 445 -0.54 -4.05 -3.96
CA SER A 445 0.11 -3.44 -5.13
C SER A 445 -0.10 -4.23 -6.41
N LEU A 446 -0.01 -5.57 -6.35
CA LEU A 446 -0.23 -6.44 -7.50
C LEU A 446 -1.70 -6.43 -7.95
N SER A 447 -2.65 -6.45 -7.01
CA SER A 447 -4.08 -6.38 -7.33
C SER A 447 -4.48 -5.04 -7.94
N ILE A 448 -3.90 -3.93 -7.45
CA ILE A 448 -4.11 -2.60 -8.05
C ILE A 448 -3.59 -2.59 -9.50
N ALA A 449 -2.40 -3.16 -9.74
CA ALA A 449 -1.84 -3.24 -11.09
C ALA A 449 -2.69 -4.14 -12.02
N ALA A 450 -3.13 -5.31 -11.55
CA ALA A 450 -3.94 -6.23 -12.35
C ALA A 450 -5.31 -5.63 -12.72
N ILE A 451 -5.98 -4.94 -11.80
CA ILE A 451 -7.24 -4.23 -12.10
C ILE A 451 -6.98 -3.04 -13.03
N ALA A 452 -5.83 -2.37 -12.90
CA ALA A 452 -5.43 -1.31 -13.84
C ALA A 452 -5.21 -1.85 -15.26
N GLU A 453 -4.55 -3.00 -15.40
CA GLU A 453 -4.41 -3.70 -16.71
C GLU A 453 -5.78 -4.04 -17.29
N HIS A 454 -6.69 -4.63 -16.49
CA HIS A 454 -8.05 -4.91 -16.93
C HIS A 454 -8.76 -3.64 -17.41
N ALA A 455 -8.72 -2.56 -16.63
CA ALA A 455 -9.36 -1.30 -16.97
C ALA A 455 -8.80 -0.68 -18.27
N MET A 456 -7.48 -0.71 -18.46
CA MET A 456 -6.83 -0.17 -19.65
C MET A 456 -7.17 -0.95 -20.91
N HIS A 457 -7.40 -2.26 -20.83
CA HIS A 457 -7.88 -3.07 -21.97
C HIS A 457 -9.29 -2.69 -22.42
N GLN A 458 -10.09 -2.03 -21.58
CA GLN A 458 -11.44 -1.55 -21.93
C GLN A 458 -11.43 -0.15 -22.56
N ILE A 459 -10.30 0.56 -22.53
CA ILE A 459 -10.17 1.88 -23.15
C ILE A 459 -9.74 1.70 -24.60
N PRO A 460 -10.53 2.18 -25.59
CA PRO A 460 -10.18 1.99 -27.00
C PRO A 460 -8.88 2.73 -27.36
N PHE A 461 -8.13 2.12 -28.26
CA PHE A 461 -6.98 2.77 -28.85
C PHE A 461 -7.42 3.98 -29.68
N LYS A 462 -6.55 4.99 -29.77
CA LYS A 462 -6.74 6.11 -30.69
C LYS A 462 -6.72 5.56 -32.11
N ASN A 463 -7.84 5.68 -32.85
CA ASN A 463 -7.89 5.30 -34.27
C ASN A 463 -7.00 6.24 -35.08
N GLU A 464 -6.24 5.70 -36.03
CA GLU A 464 -5.40 6.50 -36.96
C GLU A 464 -6.22 7.50 -37.79
N SER A 465 -7.53 7.26 -37.96
CA SER A 465 -8.46 8.16 -38.63
C SER A 465 -8.79 9.46 -37.87
N ASP A 466 -8.51 9.53 -36.56
CA ASP A 466 -8.72 10.74 -35.76
C ASP A 466 -7.56 11.76 -35.85
N GLY A 467 -6.58 11.50 -36.71
CA GLY A 467 -5.37 12.30 -36.89
C GLY A 467 -5.38 13.26 -38.08
N THR A 468 -6.49 13.36 -38.81
CA THR A 468 -6.65 14.28 -39.96
C THR A 468 -7.86 15.17 -39.74
N GLU A 469 -7.71 16.20 -38.93
CA GLU A 469 -8.40 17.50 -39.05
C GLU A 469 -7.56 18.61 -38.41
#